data_5bfdb2a7cb255b611db0cc894c58f899
#
_entry.id   5bfdb2a7cb255b611db0cc894c58f899
#
_cell.length_a   1.000
_cell.length_b   1.000
_cell.length_c   1.000
_cell.angle_alpha   90.00
_cell.angle_beta   90.00
_cell.angle_gamma   90.00
#
_symmetry.space_group_name_H-M   'P 1'
#
loop_
_entity.id
_entity.type
_entity.pdbx_description
1 polymer ?
#
loop_
_entity_poly.entity_id
_entity_poly.type
_entity_poly.pdbx_seq_one_letter_code
_entity_poly.pdbx_strand_id
1 'polypeptide(L)'
;KNKELKEKRGHLFEWGNYAMFIHWGLFSHLGNVWNGKTYYGIGEWMIDVNMANANRDEYKAVSRSFNPKDFDAMKIVQLAKDAGMKYIIITSKHHDGFAMYHSLCDKFNIVDATPFARDPMKELADACKKLGLGFGFYYSHNQDWTHPGASGAPRVDKDGNPRTFDDYFHEKCLPQ
;
A
#
# COMPACT_ATOMS: atom_id res chain seq x y z
N LYS A 1 15.10 -8.86 -29.10
CA LYS A 1 14.04 -8.81 -28.07
C LYS A 1 14.61 -8.55 -26.67
N ASN A 2 15.61 -9.35 -26.18
CA ASN A 2 16.20 -9.14 -24.83
C ASN A 2 17.07 -7.88 -24.72
N LYS A 3 17.76 -7.46 -25.78
CA LYS A 3 18.56 -6.23 -25.80
C LYS A 3 17.67 -4.99 -25.75
N GLU A 4 16.60 -4.97 -26.54
CA GLU A 4 15.62 -3.90 -26.59
C GLU A 4 14.84 -3.77 -25.26
N LEU A 5 14.53 -4.90 -24.59
CA LEU A 5 13.94 -4.89 -23.24
C LEU A 5 14.90 -4.38 -22.16
N LYS A 6 16.22 -4.71 -22.28
CA LYS A 6 17.26 -4.17 -21.39
C LYS A 6 17.41 -2.67 -21.54
N GLU A 7 17.43 -2.17 -22.77
CA GLU A 7 17.54 -0.73 -23.06
C GLU A 7 16.33 0.04 -22.51
N LYS A 8 15.09 -0.49 -22.70
CA LYS A 8 13.89 0.13 -22.15
C LYS A 8 13.85 0.11 -20.62
N ARG A 9 14.28 -0.98 -19.98
CA ARG A 9 14.31 -1.10 -18.51
C ARG A 9 15.47 -0.36 -17.88
N GLY A 10 16.63 -0.36 -18.54
CA GLY A 10 17.84 0.37 -18.08
C GLY A 10 17.63 1.87 -18.07
N HIS A 11 16.83 2.40 -19.00
CA HIS A 11 16.54 3.82 -19.11
C HIS A 11 15.98 4.42 -17.81
N LEU A 12 15.18 3.67 -17.06
CA LEU A 12 14.67 4.15 -15.77
C LEU A 12 15.79 4.43 -14.75
N PHE A 13 16.84 3.60 -14.72
CA PHE A 13 17.98 3.78 -13.82
C PHE A 13 18.94 4.86 -14.30
N GLU A 14 19.10 5.04 -15.59
CA GLU A 14 19.95 6.09 -16.15
C GLU A 14 19.30 7.48 -16.05
N TRP A 15 18.00 7.54 -16.33
CA TRP A 15 17.23 8.78 -16.34
C TRP A 15 16.64 9.11 -14.97
N GLY A 16 16.24 8.12 -14.19
CA GLY A 16 15.36 8.23 -13.03
C GLY A 16 16.04 7.95 -11.69
N ASN A 17 17.30 8.33 -11.50
CA ASN A 17 18.05 8.09 -10.27
C ASN A 17 17.65 9.00 -9.08
N TYR A 18 16.67 9.88 -9.26
CA TYR A 18 16.10 10.72 -8.21
C TYR A 18 14.56 10.67 -8.25
N ALA A 19 13.96 10.13 -7.20
CA ALA A 19 12.54 9.83 -7.15
C ALA A 19 11.97 10.08 -5.75
N MET A 20 10.66 10.27 -5.68
CA MET A 20 9.91 10.30 -4.42
C MET A 20 9.41 8.89 -4.10
N PHE A 21 9.70 8.40 -2.91
CA PHE A 21 9.09 7.17 -2.38
C PHE A 21 8.18 7.52 -1.21
N ILE A 22 6.89 7.18 -1.33
CA ILE A 22 5.87 7.51 -0.34
C ILE A 22 5.39 6.23 0.34
N HIS A 23 5.52 6.17 1.67
CA HIS A 23 4.84 5.19 2.51
C HIS A 23 3.58 5.84 3.05
N TRP A 24 2.43 5.39 2.58
CA TRP A 24 1.14 5.92 3.00
C TRP A 24 0.09 4.82 3.00
N GLY A 25 -0.64 4.72 4.09
CA GLY A 25 -1.64 3.69 4.28
C GLY A 25 -2.43 3.93 5.57
N LEU A 26 -3.21 2.95 5.95
CA LEU A 26 -4.01 3.00 7.18
C LEU A 26 -3.14 3.22 8.43
N PHE A 27 -1.93 2.65 8.44
CA PHE A 27 -0.93 2.84 9.49
C PHE A 27 -0.52 4.30 9.69
N SER A 28 -0.56 5.13 8.65
CA SER A 28 -0.24 6.56 8.75
C SER A 28 -1.25 7.32 9.61
N HIS A 29 -2.51 6.88 9.61
CA HIS A 29 -3.57 7.46 10.44
C HIS A 29 -3.37 7.20 11.94
N LEU A 30 -2.71 6.10 12.27
CA LEU A 30 -2.45 5.73 13.66
C LEU A 30 -1.30 6.54 14.29
N GLY A 31 -0.36 7.06 13.49
CA GLY A 31 0.79 7.79 13.99
C GLY A 31 1.60 7.02 15.05
N ASN A 32 1.73 5.71 14.89
CA ASN A 32 2.39 4.79 15.84
C ASN A 32 1.74 4.72 17.23
N VAL A 33 0.47 5.11 17.35
CA VAL A 33 -0.28 5.00 18.61
C VAL A 33 -1.34 3.90 18.48
N TRP A 34 -1.34 2.96 19.45
CA TRP A 34 -2.35 1.92 19.55
C TRP A 34 -2.82 1.79 21.00
N ASN A 35 -4.15 1.86 21.20
CA ASN A 35 -4.76 1.82 22.54
C ASN A 35 -4.11 2.77 23.56
N GLY A 36 -3.82 4.01 23.12
CA GLY A 36 -3.23 5.05 23.96
C GLY A 36 -1.72 4.89 24.25
N LYS A 37 -1.08 3.85 23.72
CA LYS A 37 0.36 3.62 23.87
C LYS A 37 1.09 3.97 22.57
N THR A 38 2.19 4.72 22.68
CA THR A 38 3.11 4.99 21.57
C THR A 38 4.09 3.84 21.39
N TYR A 39 4.27 3.43 20.15
CA TYR A 39 5.24 2.39 19.75
C TYR A 39 6.32 3.03 18.88
N TYR A 40 7.58 2.84 19.29
CA TYR A 40 8.73 3.33 18.55
C TYR A 40 9.21 2.23 17.60
N GLY A 41 9.20 2.52 16.30
CA GLY A 41 9.58 1.56 15.27
C GLY A 41 8.85 1.79 13.94
N ILE A 42 8.56 0.70 13.24
CA ILE A 42 8.03 0.71 11.89
C ILE A 42 6.50 0.75 11.96
N GLY A 43 5.90 1.90 11.61
CA GLY A 43 4.44 2.13 11.71
C GLY A 43 3.59 1.16 10.90
N GLU A 44 4.12 0.66 9.79
CA GLU A 44 3.47 -0.33 8.94
C GLU A 44 3.31 -1.71 9.60
N TRP A 45 3.95 -1.91 10.76
CA TRP A 45 4.01 -3.19 11.46
C TRP A 45 3.12 -3.25 12.71
N MET A 46 2.12 -2.40 12.84
CA MET A 46 1.27 -2.34 14.05
C MET A 46 0.57 -3.67 14.37
N ILE A 47 0.27 -4.50 13.38
CA ILE A 47 -0.32 -5.84 13.57
C ILE A 47 0.74 -6.86 14.02
N ASP A 48 2.01 -6.63 13.69
CA ASP A 48 3.08 -7.58 14.01
C ASP A 48 3.29 -7.73 15.52
N VAL A 49 3.61 -8.95 15.95
CA VAL A 49 3.83 -9.31 17.36
C VAL A 49 4.98 -8.54 18.01
N ASN A 50 5.97 -8.10 17.23
CA ASN A 50 7.09 -7.31 17.70
C ASN A 50 6.80 -5.80 17.84
N MET A 51 5.60 -5.37 17.41
CA MET A 51 5.11 -4.00 17.57
C MET A 51 3.92 -3.98 18.54
N ALA A 52 2.78 -3.49 18.12
CA ALA A 52 1.59 -3.39 18.97
C ALA A 52 0.83 -4.71 19.11
N ASN A 53 1.11 -5.70 18.27
CA ASN A 53 0.32 -6.93 18.16
C ASN A 53 -1.18 -6.62 18.05
N ALA A 54 -1.50 -5.61 17.24
CA ALA A 54 -2.86 -5.11 17.11
C ALA A 54 -3.80 -6.22 16.63
N ASN A 55 -4.96 -6.33 17.29
CA ASN A 55 -6.01 -7.23 16.83
C ASN A 55 -6.41 -6.87 15.40
N ARG A 56 -6.51 -7.86 14.51
CA ARG A 56 -6.74 -7.65 13.08
C ARG A 56 -8.08 -7.00 12.78
N ASP A 57 -9.13 -7.37 13.49
CA ASP A 57 -10.47 -6.83 13.27
C ASP A 57 -10.57 -5.40 13.81
N GLU A 58 -9.94 -5.12 14.95
CA GLU A 58 -9.83 -3.77 15.48
C GLU A 58 -9.01 -2.87 14.55
N TYR A 59 -7.90 -3.38 14.01
CA TYR A 59 -7.10 -2.65 13.03
C TYR A 59 -7.89 -2.37 11.75
N LYS A 60 -8.63 -3.34 11.22
CA LYS A 60 -9.50 -3.13 10.07
C LYS A 60 -10.56 -2.06 10.34
N ALA A 61 -11.10 -2.01 11.57
CA ALA A 61 -12.10 -1.03 11.95
C ALA A 61 -11.60 0.43 11.93
N VAL A 62 -10.27 0.65 12.01
CA VAL A 62 -9.65 1.99 11.89
C VAL A 62 -9.97 2.64 10.55
N SER A 63 -10.17 1.85 9.49
CA SER A 63 -10.54 2.36 8.17
C SER A 63 -11.76 3.26 8.17
N ARG A 64 -12.71 3.03 9.11
CA ARG A 64 -13.94 3.82 9.23
C ARG A 64 -13.69 5.29 9.62
N SER A 65 -12.54 5.59 10.21
CA SER A 65 -12.12 6.94 10.59
C SER A 65 -11.07 7.54 9.63
N PHE A 66 -10.56 6.74 8.70
CA PHE A 66 -9.53 7.18 7.76
C PHE A 66 -10.14 8.02 6.63
N ASN A 67 -10.05 9.33 6.77
CA ASN A 67 -10.60 10.29 5.79
C ASN A 67 -9.57 11.38 5.44
N PRO A 68 -8.63 11.10 4.56
CA PRO A 68 -7.62 12.08 4.13
C PRO A 68 -8.19 13.08 3.11
N LYS A 69 -9.22 13.84 3.51
CA LYS A 69 -9.98 14.76 2.65
C LYS A 69 -9.14 15.81 1.95
N ASP A 70 -8.00 16.19 2.54
CA ASP A 70 -7.10 17.21 2.02
C ASP A 70 -6.06 16.65 1.04
N PHE A 71 -6.14 15.36 0.70
CA PHE A 71 -5.28 14.74 -0.30
C PHE A 71 -5.45 15.40 -1.65
N ASP A 72 -4.33 15.84 -2.23
CA ASP A 72 -4.26 16.50 -3.54
C ASP A 72 -3.09 15.93 -4.35
N ALA A 73 -3.42 15.03 -5.27
CA ALA A 73 -2.44 14.37 -6.11
C ALA A 73 -1.65 15.35 -6.98
N MET A 74 -2.29 16.40 -7.49
CA MET A 74 -1.61 17.41 -8.33
C MET A 74 -0.54 18.16 -7.55
N LYS A 75 -0.81 18.54 -6.30
CA LYS A 75 0.17 19.23 -5.45
C LYS A 75 1.37 18.34 -5.14
N ILE A 76 1.13 17.05 -4.82
CA ILE A 76 2.21 16.09 -4.52
C ILE A 76 3.11 15.89 -5.74
N VAL A 77 2.51 15.67 -6.91
CA VAL A 77 3.27 15.42 -8.14
C VAL A 77 3.98 16.70 -8.61
N GLN A 78 3.36 17.88 -8.45
CA GLN A 78 4.01 19.15 -8.76
C GLN A 78 5.23 19.38 -7.87
N LEU A 79 5.12 19.10 -6.56
CA LEU A 79 6.25 19.18 -5.62
C LEU A 79 7.42 18.27 -6.05
N ALA A 80 7.13 17.03 -6.43
CA ALA A 80 8.15 16.11 -6.93
C ALA A 80 8.81 16.63 -8.21
N LYS A 81 8.02 17.18 -9.13
CA LYS A 81 8.51 17.77 -10.37
C LYS A 81 9.41 18.98 -10.11
N ASP A 82 8.98 19.89 -9.26
CA ASP A 82 9.72 21.11 -8.91
C ASP A 82 11.06 20.80 -8.21
N ALA A 83 11.09 19.69 -7.44
CA ALA A 83 12.30 19.16 -6.83
C ALA A 83 13.22 18.42 -7.83
N GLY A 84 12.85 18.30 -9.12
CA GLY A 84 13.65 17.63 -10.16
C GLY A 84 13.53 16.11 -10.16
N MET A 85 12.60 15.54 -9.40
CA MET A 85 12.36 14.09 -9.36
C MET A 85 11.77 13.60 -10.69
N LYS A 86 12.06 12.36 -11.03
CA LYS A 86 11.69 11.77 -12.31
C LYS A 86 10.48 10.85 -12.23
N TYR A 87 10.27 10.26 -11.07
CA TYR A 87 9.11 9.39 -10.83
C TYR A 87 8.72 9.36 -9.36
N ILE A 88 7.53 8.86 -9.11
CA ILE A 88 6.99 8.62 -7.76
C ILE A 88 6.72 7.13 -7.62
N ILE A 89 7.11 6.55 -6.48
CA ILE A 89 6.70 5.23 -6.04
C ILE A 89 5.91 5.39 -4.75
N ILE A 90 4.79 4.69 -4.64
CA ILE A 90 3.95 4.72 -3.44
C ILE A 90 3.54 3.32 -3.02
N THR A 91 3.37 3.11 -1.72
CA THR A 91 2.82 1.85 -1.20
C THR A 91 1.35 1.71 -1.60
N SER A 92 1.07 0.85 -2.57
CA SER A 92 -0.30 0.54 -2.99
C SER A 92 -0.99 -0.43 -2.02
N LYS A 93 -0.25 -1.38 -1.47
CA LYS A 93 -0.63 -2.24 -0.34
C LYS A 93 0.62 -2.60 0.46
N HIS A 94 0.61 -2.39 1.76
CA HIS A 94 1.67 -2.82 2.67
C HIS A 94 1.30 -4.14 3.38
N HIS A 95 2.09 -4.56 4.37
CA HIS A 95 1.91 -5.83 5.10
C HIS A 95 0.58 -5.92 5.87
N ASP A 96 -0.01 -4.78 6.21
CA ASP A 96 -1.30 -4.67 6.88
C ASP A 96 -2.50 -5.08 6.01
N GLY A 97 -2.24 -5.37 4.73
CA GLY A 97 -3.24 -5.86 3.78
C GLY A 97 -4.24 -4.82 3.28
N PHE A 98 -4.12 -3.54 3.71
CA PHE A 98 -5.00 -2.47 3.26
C PHE A 98 -4.59 -1.96 1.87
N ALA A 99 -5.51 -2.03 0.91
CA ALA A 99 -5.26 -1.52 -0.44
C ALA A 99 -5.60 -0.03 -0.54
N MET A 100 -4.64 0.78 -0.97
CA MET A 100 -4.79 2.22 -1.18
C MET A 100 -5.40 2.57 -2.55
N TYR A 101 -6.10 1.63 -3.17
CA TYR A 101 -6.81 1.74 -4.45
C TYR A 101 -8.08 0.89 -4.42
N HIS A 102 -8.95 1.06 -5.41
CA HIS A 102 -10.18 0.28 -5.52
C HIS A 102 -9.87 -1.18 -5.93
N SER A 103 -9.73 -2.05 -4.95
CA SER A 103 -9.55 -3.49 -5.15
C SER A 103 -10.89 -4.18 -5.41
N LEU A 104 -10.96 -4.96 -6.49
CA LEU A 104 -12.19 -5.70 -6.83
C LEU A 104 -12.30 -7.03 -6.08
N CYS A 105 -11.20 -7.56 -5.56
CA CYS A 105 -11.17 -8.85 -4.87
C CYS A 105 -11.21 -8.76 -3.34
N ASP A 106 -10.94 -7.57 -2.77
CA ASP A 106 -10.95 -7.36 -1.31
C ASP A 106 -11.57 -6.01 -0.96
N LYS A 107 -12.61 -6.01 -0.13
CA LYS A 107 -13.27 -4.81 0.36
C LYS A 107 -12.48 -4.03 1.42
N PHE A 108 -11.38 -4.58 1.91
CA PHE A 108 -10.46 -3.87 2.80
C PHE A 108 -9.55 -2.94 1.98
N ASN A 109 -10.15 -1.91 1.40
CA ASN A 109 -9.48 -0.91 0.58
C ASN A 109 -10.02 0.50 0.85
N ILE A 110 -9.29 1.51 0.41
CA ILE A 110 -9.58 2.92 0.71
C ILE A 110 -10.91 3.40 0.12
N VAL A 111 -11.38 2.83 -0.98
CA VAL A 111 -12.64 3.24 -1.62
C VAL A 111 -13.84 2.64 -0.90
N ASP A 112 -13.81 1.33 -0.63
CA ASP A 112 -14.95 0.61 -0.06
C ASP A 112 -15.02 0.71 1.47
N ALA A 113 -13.88 0.81 2.17
CA ALA A 113 -13.82 0.70 3.63
C ALA A 113 -13.73 2.05 4.36
N THR A 114 -13.58 3.16 3.64
CA THR A 114 -13.34 4.48 4.26
C THR A 114 -14.36 5.52 3.81
N PRO A 115 -14.60 6.56 4.63
CA PRO A 115 -15.42 7.71 4.21
C PRO A 115 -14.79 8.56 3.12
N PHE A 116 -13.49 8.40 2.85
CA PHE A 116 -12.79 9.07 1.77
C PHE A 116 -13.33 8.66 0.39
N ALA A 117 -13.61 7.38 0.19
CA ALA A 117 -14.29 6.80 -0.99
C ALA A 117 -13.72 7.26 -2.35
N ARG A 118 -12.43 7.58 -2.41
CA ARG A 118 -11.69 7.97 -3.63
C ARG A 118 -10.51 7.01 -3.83
N ASP A 119 -10.03 6.93 -5.07
CA ASP A 119 -8.85 6.12 -5.44
C ASP A 119 -7.61 7.03 -5.62
N PRO A 120 -6.78 7.22 -4.58
CA PRO A 120 -5.62 8.09 -4.67
C PRO A 120 -4.54 7.55 -5.61
N MET A 121 -4.49 6.24 -5.86
CA MET A 121 -3.52 5.67 -6.80
C MET A 121 -3.86 6.07 -8.23
N LYS A 122 -5.14 6.03 -8.58
CA LYS A 122 -5.62 6.52 -9.87
C LYS A 122 -5.38 8.02 -10.03
N GLU A 123 -5.66 8.81 -9.01
CA GLU A 123 -5.46 10.26 -9.04
C GLU A 123 -3.97 10.63 -9.20
N LEU A 124 -3.06 9.93 -8.49
CA LEU A 124 -1.61 10.13 -8.65
C LEU A 124 -1.12 9.71 -10.02
N ALA A 125 -1.61 8.58 -10.56
CA ALA A 125 -1.25 8.13 -11.90
C ALA A 125 -1.66 9.17 -12.97
N ASP A 126 -2.87 9.70 -12.87
CA ASP A 126 -3.39 10.73 -13.78
C ASP A 126 -2.57 12.05 -13.66
N ALA A 127 -2.22 12.44 -12.44
CA ALA A 127 -1.38 13.63 -12.19
C ALA A 127 0.05 13.44 -12.72
N CYS A 128 0.66 12.28 -12.48
CA CYS A 128 1.99 11.96 -13.01
C CYS A 128 1.99 11.99 -14.54
N LYS A 129 1.00 11.37 -15.18
CA LYS A 129 0.83 11.42 -16.64
C LYS A 129 0.73 12.85 -17.16
N LYS A 130 -0.06 13.69 -16.50
CA LYS A 130 -0.26 15.11 -16.86
C LYS A 130 1.02 15.93 -16.73
N LEU A 131 1.82 15.68 -15.70
CA LEU A 131 3.03 16.45 -15.40
C LEU A 131 4.31 15.84 -15.97
N GLY A 132 4.22 14.66 -16.60
CA GLY A 132 5.33 13.99 -17.27
C GLY A 132 6.29 13.26 -16.33
N LEU A 133 5.82 12.79 -15.16
CA LEU A 133 6.58 11.95 -14.24
C LEU A 133 6.23 10.47 -14.44
N GLY A 134 7.20 9.59 -14.16
CA GLY A 134 6.95 8.17 -14.01
C GLY A 134 6.14 7.89 -12.72
N PHE A 135 5.36 6.79 -12.73
CA PHE A 135 4.60 6.36 -11.57
C PHE A 135 4.71 4.86 -11.37
N GLY A 136 4.92 4.43 -10.14
CA GLY A 136 5.06 3.01 -9.79
C GLY A 136 4.55 2.71 -8.40
N PHE A 137 4.44 1.40 -8.12
CA PHE A 137 3.91 0.90 -6.86
C PHE A 137 4.94 0.06 -6.11
N TYR A 138 4.93 0.18 -4.79
CA TYR A 138 5.33 -0.87 -3.90
C TYR A 138 4.09 -1.68 -3.53
N TYR A 139 4.14 -2.98 -3.73
CA TYR A 139 3.11 -3.93 -3.35
C TYR A 139 3.72 -5.05 -2.51
N SER A 140 3.23 -5.24 -1.29
CA SER A 140 3.67 -6.34 -0.42
C SER A 140 3.05 -7.65 -0.88
N HIS A 141 3.71 -8.34 -1.79
CA HIS A 141 3.20 -9.55 -2.43
C HIS A 141 3.30 -10.81 -1.56
N ASN A 142 4.24 -10.87 -0.62
CA ASN A 142 4.45 -12.04 0.24
C ASN A 142 3.74 -11.93 1.58
N GLN A 143 3.72 -10.72 2.15
CA GLN A 143 3.16 -10.46 3.47
C GLN A 143 1.80 -9.78 3.35
N ASP A 144 0.82 -10.34 4.06
CA ASP A 144 -0.50 -9.76 4.29
C ASP A 144 -1.05 -10.33 5.60
N TRP A 145 -0.95 -9.55 6.66
CA TRP A 145 -1.35 -10.03 8.00
C TRP A 145 -2.86 -10.17 8.18
N THR A 146 -3.65 -9.75 7.20
CA THR A 146 -5.12 -9.84 7.25
C THR A 146 -5.70 -10.99 6.44
N HIS A 147 -4.87 -11.67 5.64
CA HIS A 147 -5.31 -12.83 4.84
C HIS A 147 -4.66 -14.13 5.35
N PRO A 148 -5.45 -15.14 5.77
CA PRO A 148 -4.92 -16.44 6.16
C PRO A 148 -4.08 -17.06 5.02
N GLY A 149 -2.95 -17.66 5.39
CA GLY A 149 -2.03 -18.25 4.41
C GLY A 149 -0.91 -17.33 3.93
N ALA A 150 -1.09 -16.01 3.95
CA ALA A 150 -0.01 -15.06 3.66
C ALA A 150 1.11 -15.14 4.71
N SER A 151 2.31 -14.71 4.35
CA SER A 151 3.42 -14.67 5.31
C SER A 151 3.10 -13.69 6.44
N GLY A 152 3.36 -14.11 7.69
CA GLY A 152 3.06 -13.35 8.90
C GLY A 152 1.61 -13.40 9.37
N ALA A 153 0.70 -14.02 8.60
CA ALA A 153 -0.68 -14.27 9.01
C ALA A 153 -0.86 -15.67 9.61
N PRO A 154 -1.97 -15.92 10.31
CA PRO A 154 -2.35 -17.26 10.73
C PRO A 154 -2.44 -18.23 9.54
N ARG A 155 -2.10 -19.48 9.77
CA ARG A 155 -2.20 -20.55 8.76
C ARG A 155 -3.56 -21.26 8.77
N VAL A 156 -4.53 -20.67 9.43
CA VAL A 156 -5.91 -21.15 9.50
C VAL A 156 -6.87 -19.98 9.29
N ASP A 157 -8.00 -20.25 8.67
CA ASP A 157 -9.07 -19.26 8.56
C ASP A 157 -9.88 -19.17 9.86
N LYS A 158 -10.92 -18.32 9.87
CA LYS A 158 -11.81 -18.12 11.02
C LYS A 158 -12.58 -19.37 11.44
N ASP A 159 -12.73 -20.34 10.54
CA ASP A 159 -13.45 -21.60 10.76
C ASP A 159 -12.49 -22.73 11.15
N GLY A 160 -11.18 -22.43 11.27
CA GLY A 160 -10.13 -23.37 11.66
C GLY A 160 -9.58 -24.22 10.50
N ASN A 161 -9.95 -23.94 9.26
CA ASN A 161 -9.44 -24.68 8.11
C ASN A 161 -8.01 -24.24 7.78
N PRO A 162 -7.11 -25.18 7.48
CA PRO A 162 -5.74 -24.87 7.05
C PRO A 162 -5.72 -24.00 5.79
N ARG A 163 -4.82 -23.02 5.76
CA ARG A 163 -4.61 -22.13 4.63
C ARG A 163 -3.15 -22.11 4.22
N THR A 164 -2.91 -22.11 2.92
CA THR A 164 -1.60 -22.11 2.31
C THR A 164 -1.25 -20.75 1.69
N PHE A 165 0.01 -20.58 1.33
CA PHE A 165 0.43 -19.39 0.57
C PHE A 165 -0.22 -19.34 -0.82
N ASP A 166 -0.44 -20.50 -1.45
CA ASP A 166 -1.10 -20.57 -2.76
C ASP A 166 -2.55 -20.09 -2.69
N ASP A 167 -3.25 -20.38 -1.58
CA ASP A 167 -4.61 -19.85 -1.36
C ASP A 167 -4.58 -18.29 -1.35
N TYR A 168 -3.69 -17.71 -0.54
CA TYR A 168 -3.53 -16.25 -0.52
C TYR A 168 -3.13 -15.69 -1.88
N PHE A 169 -2.17 -16.35 -2.55
CA PHE A 169 -1.68 -15.88 -3.84
C PHE A 169 -2.78 -15.82 -4.89
N HIS A 170 -3.61 -16.85 -4.99
CA HIS A 170 -4.68 -16.92 -5.98
C HIS A 170 -5.95 -16.15 -5.60
N GLU A 171 -6.25 -16.05 -4.30
CA GLU A 171 -7.47 -15.38 -3.84
C GLU A 171 -7.32 -13.85 -3.75
N LYS A 172 -6.11 -13.37 -3.43
CA LYS A 172 -5.88 -11.95 -3.18
C LYS A 172 -4.69 -11.36 -3.94
N CYS A 173 -3.50 -11.94 -3.83
CA CYS A 173 -2.28 -11.31 -4.33
C CYS A 173 -2.29 -11.17 -5.87
N LEU A 174 -2.63 -12.23 -6.59
CA LEU A 174 -2.67 -12.22 -8.05
C LEU A 174 -3.83 -11.39 -8.63
N PRO A 175 -5.07 -11.45 -8.07
CA PRO A 175 -6.18 -10.64 -8.59
C PRO A 175 -6.07 -9.15 -8.29
N GLN A 176 -5.30 -8.74 -7.27
CA GLN A 176 -5.03 -7.34 -6.94
C GLN A 176 -4.03 -6.68 -7.88
#